data_4786430b8c0565d72f64202d5ea19058
#
_entry.id   4786430b8c0565d72f64202d5ea19058
#
_cell.length_a   1.000
_cell.length_b   1.000
_cell.length_c   1.000
_cell.angle_alpha   90.00
_cell.angle_beta   90.00
_cell.angle_gamma   90.00
#
_symmetry.space_group_name_H-M   'P 1'
#
loop_
_entity.id
_entity.type
_entity.pdbx_description
1 polymer ?
#
loop_
_entity_poly.entity_id
_entity_poly.type
_entity_poly.pdbx_seq_one_letter_code
_entity_poly.pdbx_strand_id
1 'polypeptide(L)'
;AILGVPMDDPFPISARIRKRLTSVGLEFEAEFYGAETHRHPGNLDALVELGHVYTRMQRYGEGLQVDEELARLLPENATVQYNLACSLALMGRIDPALDALERAVSLGYDDPHHLLADEDMRALWNEPRLREMLRLMQRVPADPTPGS
;
A
#
# COMPACT_ATOMS: atom_id res chain seq x y z
N ALA A 1 -38.04 -8.65 -8.36
CA ALA A 1 -36.94 -8.29 -7.47
C ALA A 1 -37.40 -8.42 -6.03
N ILE A 2 -36.78 -9.25 -5.25
CA ILE A 2 -36.99 -9.31 -3.81
C ILE A 2 -36.34 -8.06 -3.23
N LEU A 3 -37.17 -7.20 -2.65
CA LEU A 3 -36.76 -5.91 -2.09
C LEU A 3 -35.60 -6.07 -1.10
N GLY A 4 -34.49 -5.40 -1.38
CA GLY A 4 -33.38 -5.23 -0.43
C GLY A 4 -32.28 -6.27 -0.47
N VAL A 5 -32.31 -7.25 -1.36
CA VAL A 5 -31.19 -8.18 -1.56
C VAL A 5 -30.47 -7.77 -2.85
N PRO A 6 -29.16 -7.45 -2.81
CA PRO A 6 -28.39 -7.27 -4.03
C PRO A 6 -28.52 -8.52 -4.90
N MET A 7 -28.75 -8.35 -6.20
CA MET A 7 -28.91 -9.46 -7.15
C MET A 7 -27.69 -10.41 -7.19
N ASP A 8 -26.58 -9.99 -6.61
CA ASP A 8 -25.29 -10.68 -6.63
C ASP A 8 -25.07 -11.60 -5.41
N ASP A 9 -26.00 -11.62 -4.45
CA ASP A 9 -25.87 -12.47 -3.27
C ASP A 9 -27.17 -13.28 -3.06
N PRO A 10 -27.34 -14.41 -3.77
CA PRO A 10 -28.55 -15.24 -3.68
C PRO A 10 -28.75 -15.86 -2.30
N PHE A 11 -27.74 -15.82 -1.42
CA PHE A 11 -27.83 -16.33 -0.06
C PHE A 11 -27.27 -15.32 0.94
N PRO A 12 -28.12 -14.66 1.77
CA PRO A 12 -27.63 -13.73 2.76
C PRO A 12 -26.75 -14.44 3.78
N ILE A 13 -25.45 -14.30 3.61
CA ILE A 13 -24.46 -14.80 4.55
C ILE A 13 -24.38 -13.82 5.70
N SER A 14 -24.45 -14.30 6.95
CA SER A 14 -24.29 -13.43 8.10
C SER A 14 -22.91 -12.73 8.09
N ALA A 15 -22.85 -11.51 8.62
CA ALA A 15 -21.60 -10.72 8.68
C ALA A 15 -20.45 -11.52 9.36
N ARG A 16 -20.79 -12.35 10.35
CA ARG A 16 -19.82 -13.22 11.05
C ARG A 16 -19.24 -14.29 10.11
N ILE A 17 -20.07 -14.94 9.31
CA ILE A 17 -19.62 -15.96 8.35
C ILE A 17 -18.80 -15.30 7.25
N ARG A 18 -19.24 -14.16 6.74
CA ARG A 18 -18.52 -13.39 5.71
C ARG A 18 -17.12 -12.99 6.21
N LYS A 19 -17.00 -12.47 7.43
CA LYS A 19 -15.72 -12.13 8.04
C LYS A 19 -14.80 -13.35 8.15
N ARG A 20 -15.34 -14.50 8.54
CA ARG A 20 -14.58 -15.75 8.66
C ARG A 20 -14.11 -16.27 7.29
N LEU A 21 -14.96 -16.23 6.27
CA LEU A 21 -14.60 -16.61 4.90
C LEU A 21 -13.50 -15.70 4.33
N THR A 22 -13.59 -14.40 4.59
CA THR A 22 -12.54 -13.43 4.20
C THR A 22 -11.21 -13.76 4.88
N SER A 23 -11.23 -14.05 6.16
CA SER A 23 -10.03 -14.42 6.93
C SER A 23 -9.37 -15.70 6.39
N VAL A 24 -10.16 -16.74 6.12
CA VAL A 24 -9.68 -18.01 5.53
C VAL A 24 -9.11 -17.77 4.13
N GLY A 25 -9.77 -16.93 3.32
CA GLY A 25 -9.28 -16.57 2.00
C GLY A 25 -7.94 -15.85 2.04
N LEU A 26 -7.73 -14.93 2.98
CA LEU A 26 -6.47 -14.23 3.17
C LEU A 26 -5.35 -15.17 3.63
N GLU A 27 -5.62 -16.09 4.53
CA GLU A 27 -4.65 -17.11 4.95
C GLU A 27 -4.24 -18.00 3.78
N PHE A 28 -5.17 -18.40 2.93
CA PHE A 28 -4.89 -19.17 1.72
C PHE A 28 -4.01 -18.39 0.75
N GLU A 29 -4.32 -17.10 0.50
CA GLU A 29 -3.52 -16.23 -0.37
C GLU A 29 -2.10 -16.06 0.19
N ALA A 30 -1.95 -15.85 1.50
CA ALA A 30 -0.64 -15.72 2.14
C ALA A 30 0.20 -16.99 1.97
N GLU A 31 -0.38 -18.16 2.14
CA GLU A 31 0.30 -19.44 1.92
C GLU A 31 0.68 -19.61 0.44
N PHE A 32 -0.24 -19.30 -0.46
CA PHE A 32 -0.02 -19.42 -1.91
C PHE A 32 1.13 -18.51 -2.38
N TYR A 33 1.05 -17.23 -2.09
CA TYR A 33 2.09 -16.27 -2.51
C TYR A 33 3.39 -16.48 -1.75
N GLY A 34 3.34 -16.86 -0.49
CA GLY A 34 4.53 -17.22 0.28
C GLY A 34 5.28 -18.41 -0.32
N ALA A 35 4.55 -19.45 -0.72
CA ALA A 35 5.14 -20.61 -1.40
C ALA A 35 5.69 -20.23 -2.78
N GLU A 36 4.99 -19.37 -3.51
CA GLU A 36 5.41 -18.91 -4.83
C GLU A 36 6.71 -18.10 -4.75
N THR A 37 6.81 -17.17 -3.82
CA THR A 37 8.02 -16.36 -3.61
C THR A 37 9.21 -17.21 -3.16
N HIS A 38 8.96 -18.28 -2.41
CA HIS A 38 10.00 -19.23 -2.01
C HIS A 38 10.51 -20.05 -3.19
N ARG A 39 9.61 -20.54 -4.04
CA ARG A 39 9.96 -21.33 -5.24
C ARG A 39 10.59 -20.49 -6.34
N HIS A 40 10.11 -19.27 -6.51
CA HIS A 40 10.51 -18.35 -7.57
C HIS A 40 10.83 -16.97 -6.99
N PRO A 41 12.02 -16.79 -6.37
CA PRO A 41 12.39 -15.51 -5.74
C PRO A 41 12.41 -14.31 -6.69
N GLY A 42 12.51 -14.56 -8.00
CA GLY A 42 12.44 -13.52 -9.04
C GLY A 42 11.02 -13.11 -9.45
N ASN A 43 9.99 -13.78 -8.91
CA ASN A 43 8.61 -13.42 -9.19
C ASN A 43 8.19 -12.23 -8.31
N LEU A 44 8.47 -11.01 -8.78
CA LEU A 44 8.21 -9.77 -8.05
C LEU A 44 6.70 -9.52 -7.86
N ASP A 45 5.88 -9.91 -8.83
CA ASP A 45 4.41 -9.76 -8.73
C ASP A 45 3.87 -10.56 -7.53
N ALA A 46 4.33 -11.80 -7.36
CA ALA A 46 3.95 -12.62 -6.21
C ALA A 46 4.40 -11.99 -4.89
N LEU A 47 5.58 -11.38 -4.86
CA LEU A 47 6.10 -10.70 -3.68
C LEU A 47 5.25 -9.45 -3.34
N VAL A 48 4.86 -8.67 -4.34
CA VAL A 48 3.94 -7.52 -4.16
C VAL A 48 2.59 -7.97 -3.58
N GLU A 49 2.00 -9.02 -4.17
CA GLU A 49 0.72 -9.55 -3.68
C GLU A 49 0.82 -10.08 -2.25
N LEU A 50 1.93 -10.74 -1.91
CA LEU A 50 2.17 -11.18 -0.53
C LEU A 50 2.18 -10.01 0.46
N GLY A 51 2.83 -8.91 0.11
CA GLY A 51 2.83 -7.70 0.93
C GLY A 51 1.43 -7.14 1.14
N HIS A 52 0.62 -7.05 0.08
CA HIS A 52 -0.77 -6.61 0.15
C HIS A 52 -1.62 -7.51 1.05
N VAL A 53 -1.47 -8.82 0.93
CA VAL A 53 -2.20 -9.79 1.76
C VAL A 53 -1.85 -9.63 3.22
N TYR A 54 -0.56 -9.49 3.56
CA TYR A 54 -0.15 -9.27 4.95
C TYR A 54 -0.73 -7.97 5.53
N THR A 55 -0.77 -6.89 4.77
CA THR A 55 -1.39 -5.63 5.20
C THR A 55 -2.89 -5.81 5.47
N ARG A 56 -3.61 -6.49 4.57
CA ARG A 56 -5.04 -6.80 4.75
C ARG A 56 -5.30 -7.70 5.96
N MET A 57 -4.37 -8.57 6.31
CA MET A 57 -4.41 -9.41 7.51
C MET A 57 -4.00 -8.65 8.79
N GLN A 58 -3.60 -7.38 8.67
CA GLN A 58 -3.01 -6.59 9.75
C GLN A 58 -1.70 -7.19 10.30
N ARG A 59 -1.04 -8.00 9.50
CA ARG A 59 0.30 -8.55 9.81
C ARG A 59 1.37 -7.59 9.30
N TYR A 60 1.40 -6.41 9.91
CA TYR A 60 2.21 -5.28 9.44
C TYR A 60 3.73 -5.54 9.49
N GLY A 61 4.20 -6.29 10.49
CA GLY A 61 5.60 -6.65 10.58
C GLY A 61 6.07 -7.50 9.41
N GLU A 62 5.26 -8.47 9.00
CA GLU A 62 5.55 -9.33 7.85
C GLU A 62 5.39 -8.56 6.53
N GLY A 63 4.39 -7.69 6.43
CA GLY A 63 4.23 -6.78 5.31
C GLY A 63 5.45 -5.87 5.14
N LEU A 64 5.96 -5.33 6.24
CA LEU A 64 7.18 -4.51 6.22
C LEU A 64 8.39 -5.29 5.68
N GLN A 65 8.59 -6.54 6.11
CA GLN A 65 9.69 -7.37 5.62
C GLN A 65 9.62 -7.57 4.10
N VAL A 66 8.42 -7.77 3.57
CA VAL A 66 8.19 -7.89 2.13
C VAL A 66 8.52 -6.58 1.41
N ASP A 67 8.05 -5.45 1.93
CA ASP A 67 8.31 -4.14 1.31
C ASP A 67 9.79 -3.74 1.40
N GLU A 68 10.49 -4.09 2.47
CA GLU A 68 11.94 -3.92 2.57
C GLU A 68 12.70 -4.74 1.52
N GLU A 69 12.28 -5.98 1.28
CA GLU A 69 12.87 -6.81 0.23
C GLU A 69 12.59 -6.25 -1.16
N LEU A 70 11.36 -5.79 -1.43
CA LEU A 70 11.02 -5.12 -2.68
C LEU A 70 11.86 -3.84 -2.89
N ALA A 71 12.04 -3.04 -1.85
CA ALA A 71 12.87 -1.83 -1.93
C ALA A 71 14.36 -2.16 -2.17
N ARG A 72 14.84 -3.29 -1.67
CA ARG A 72 16.18 -3.78 -1.96
C ARG A 72 16.33 -4.21 -3.42
N LEU A 73 15.31 -4.86 -3.98
CA LEU A 73 15.31 -5.34 -5.37
C LEU A 73 15.04 -4.22 -6.38
N LEU A 74 14.19 -3.27 -6.02
CA LEU A 74 13.71 -2.17 -6.87
C LEU A 74 13.90 -0.82 -6.17
N PRO A 75 15.15 -0.40 -5.87
CA PRO A 75 15.40 0.79 -5.05
C PRO A 75 14.98 2.11 -5.71
N GLU A 76 14.81 2.11 -7.02
CA GLU A 76 14.43 3.30 -7.80
C GLU A 76 12.98 3.28 -8.29
N ASN A 77 12.16 2.42 -7.72
CA ASN A 77 10.74 2.36 -8.04
C ASN A 77 9.93 3.20 -7.04
N ALA A 78 9.27 4.25 -7.54
CA ALA A 78 8.51 5.18 -6.71
C ALA A 78 7.38 4.49 -5.93
N THR A 79 6.65 3.56 -6.56
CA THR A 79 5.55 2.81 -5.92
C THR A 79 6.07 1.91 -4.79
N VAL A 80 7.19 1.25 -5.01
CA VAL A 80 7.83 0.39 -3.99
C VAL A 80 8.24 1.23 -2.77
N GLN A 81 8.84 2.40 -2.99
CA GLN A 81 9.21 3.31 -1.89
C GLN A 81 7.98 3.85 -1.16
N TYR A 82 6.89 4.14 -1.88
CA TYR A 82 5.63 4.55 -1.27
C TYR A 82 5.05 3.43 -0.40
N ASN A 83 5.00 2.20 -0.89
CA ASN A 83 4.52 1.04 -0.12
C ASN A 83 5.38 0.79 1.13
N LEU A 84 6.69 0.93 1.01
CA LEU A 84 7.59 0.86 2.16
C LEU A 84 7.27 1.93 3.21
N ALA A 85 7.00 3.17 2.77
CA ALA A 85 6.58 4.24 3.66
C ALA A 85 5.27 3.91 4.39
N CYS A 86 4.29 3.33 3.70
CA CYS A 86 3.03 2.87 4.30
C CYS A 86 3.27 1.83 5.40
N SER A 87 4.06 0.81 5.10
CA SER A 87 4.36 -0.26 6.06
C SER A 87 5.13 0.26 7.29
N LEU A 88 6.07 1.16 7.09
CA LEU A 88 6.80 1.82 8.18
C LEU A 88 5.88 2.69 9.04
N ALA A 89 4.97 3.45 8.41
CA ALA A 89 3.97 4.27 9.11
C ALA A 89 3.01 3.42 9.95
N LEU A 90 2.54 2.30 9.41
CA LEU A 90 1.69 1.34 10.12
C LEU A 90 2.39 0.72 11.34
N MET A 91 3.71 0.59 11.29
CA MET A 91 4.54 0.13 12.41
C MET A 91 4.92 1.25 13.38
N GLY A 92 4.46 2.48 13.16
CA GLY A 92 4.78 3.64 13.99
C GLY A 92 6.22 4.14 13.84
N ARG A 93 6.92 3.73 12.80
CA ARG A 93 8.31 4.14 12.50
C ARG A 93 8.30 5.39 11.64
N ILE A 94 8.06 6.53 12.29
CA ILE A 94 7.72 7.81 11.64
C ILE A 94 8.87 8.33 10.77
N ASP A 95 10.08 8.50 11.33
CA ASP A 95 11.20 9.08 10.57
C ASP A 95 11.62 8.20 9.39
N PRO A 96 11.79 6.88 9.53
CA PRO A 96 12.03 6.02 8.37
C PRO A 96 10.90 6.06 7.32
N ALA A 97 9.64 6.18 7.75
CA ALA A 97 8.51 6.30 6.84
C ALA A 97 8.58 7.59 6.02
N LEU A 98 8.91 8.70 6.67
CA LEU A 98 9.11 9.99 5.99
C LEU A 98 10.30 9.93 5.01
N ASP A 99 11.39 9.28 5.37
CA ASP A 99 12.55 9.10 4.48
C ASP A 99 12.16 8.31 3.23
N ALA A 100 11.43 7.20 3.39
CA ALA A 100 10.93 6.40 2.26
C ALA A 100 9.95 7.20 1.38
N LEU A 101 9.08 7.99 1.99
CA LEU A 101 8.14 8.84 1.26
C LEU A 101 8.86 9.96 0.48
N GLU A 102 9.85 10.61 1.07
CA GLU A 102 10.70 11.59 0.35
C GLU A 102 11.41 10.93 -0.84
N ARG A 103 11.87 9.70 -0.66
CA ARG A 103 12.47 8.94 -1.74
C ARG A 103 11.45 8.67 -2.85
N ALA A 104 10.22 8.27 -2.50
CA ALA A 104 9.14 8.06 -3.48
C ALA A 104 8.86 9.33 -4.28
N VAL A 105 8.76 10.47 -3.61
CA VAL A 105 8.56 11.79 -4.26
C VAL A 105 9.72 12.14 -5.19
N SER A 106 10.95 11.92 -4.75
CA SER A 106 12.13 12.16 -5.58
C SER A 106 12.19 11.28 -6.83
N LEU A 107 11.56 10.12 -6.79
CA LEU A 107 11.45 9.17 -7.90
C LEU A 107 10.22 9.42 -8.79
N GLY A 108 9.42 10.44 -8.50
CA GLY A 108 8.30 10.85 -9.33
C GLY A 108 6.91 10.55 -8.77
N TYR A 109 6.78 10.10 -7.51
CA TYR A 109 5.46 10.03 -6.89
C TYR A 109 4.87 11.44 -6.79
N ASP A 110 3.67 11.63 -7.36
CA ASP A 110 3.06 12.94 -7.55
C ASP A 110 1.54 12.89 -7.40
N ASP A 111 1.06 12.27 -6.32
CA ASP A 111 -0.38 12.21 -6.03
C ASP A 111 -0.68 12.63 -4.59
N PRO A 112 -0.73 13.96 -4.32
CA PRO A 112 -1.01 14.46 -2.98
C PRO A 112 -2.42 14.11 -2.49
N HIS A 113 -3.39 13.95 -3.39
CA HIS A 113 -4.75 13.56 -3.01
C HIS A 113 -4.80 12.12 -2.52
N HIS A 114 -4.14 11.21 -3.21
CA HIS A 114 -4.01 9.82 -2.77
C HIS A 114 -3.31 9.73 -1.41
N LEU A 115 -2.19 10.45 -1.25
CA LEU A 115 -1.43 10.47 0.00
C LEU A 115 -2.27 10.93 1.21
N LEU A 116 -3.10 11.96 1.03
CA LEU A 116 -3.96 12.48 2.10
C LEU A 116 -5.21 11.63 2.35
N ALA A 117 -5.60 10.78 1.41
CA ALA A 117 -6.72 9.86 1.53
C ALA A 117 -6.30 8.47 2.02
N ASP A 118 -5.01 8.16 2.00
CA ASP A 118 -4.47 6.86 2.37
C ASP A 118 -4.40 6.71 3.89
N GLU A 119 -5.30 5.90 4.45
CA GLU A 119 -5.37 5.63 5.89
C GLU A 119 -4.08 5.03 6.45
N ASP A 120 -3.31 4.31 5.65
CA ASP A 120 -2.03 3.74 6.05
C ASP A 120 -0.99 4.84 6.37
N MET A 121 -1.17 6.03 5.82
CA MET A 121 -0.33 7.21 6.07
C MET A 121 -0.79 8.08 7.23
N ARG A 122 -1.86 7.71 7.93
CA ARG A 122 -2.47 8.52 9.01
C ARG A 122 -1.45 8.98 10.05
N ALA A 123 -0.51 8.12 10.44
CA ALA A 123 0.51 8.46 11.43
C ALA A 123 1.42 9.62 11.01
N LEU A 124 1.49 9.91 9.70
CA LEU A 124 2.33 10.97 9.13
C LEU A 124 1.58 12.28 8.87
N TRP A 125 0.26 12.29 8.90
CA TRP A 125 -0.53 13.44 8.44
C TRP A 125 -0.23 14.76 9.16
N ASN A 126 0.21 14.71 10.40
CA ASN A 126 0.55 15.89 11.19
C ASN A 126 2.05 16.25 11.19
N GLU A 127 2.86 15.49 10.47
CA GLU A 127 4.30 15.70 10.44
C GLU A 127 4.68 16.90 9.58
N PRO A 128 5.54 17.83 10.10
CA PRO A 128 5.96 18.99 9.33
C PRO A 128 6.66 18.64 8.01
N ARG A 129 7.44 17.56 7.98
CA ARG A 129 8.10 17.08 6.77
C ARG A 129 7.09 16.69 5.70
N LEU A 130 5.97 16.05 6.08
CA LEU A 130 4.91 15.73 5.13
C LEU A 130 4.27 16.98 4.55
N ARG A 131 4.00 17.97 5.37
CA ARG A 131 3.43 19.25 4.90
C ARG A 131 4.33 19.95 3.90
N GLU A 132 5.64 19.91 4.12
CA GLU A 132 6.59 20.47 3.18
C GLU A 132 6.62 19.69 1.86
N MET A 133 6.60 18.36 1.89
CA MET A 133 6.50 17.55 0.69
C MET A 133 5.24 17.88 -0.13
N LEU A 134 4.08 17.98 0.54
CA LEU A 134 2.82 18.34 -0.11
C LEU A 134 2.90 19.74 -0.75
N ARG A 135 3.53 20.68 -0.08
CA ARG A 135 3.71 22.04 -0.61
C ARG A 135 4.58 22.04 -1.86
N LEU A 136 5.64 21.23 -1.88
CA LEU A 136 6.52 21.09 -3.04
C LEU A 136 5.82 20.42 -4.23
N MET A 137 5.02 19.38 -3.99
CA MET A 137 4.22 18.73 -5.03
C MET A 137 3.23 19.71 -5.69
N GLN A 138 2.63 20.61 -4.92
CA GLN A 138 1.67 21.61 -5.42
C GLN A 138 2.33 22.76 -6.17
N ARG A 139 3.65 22.99 -5.99
CA ARG A 139 4.40 24.09 -6.61
C ARG A 139 4.99 23.74 -7.97
N VAL A 140 5.01 22.48 -8.36
CA VAL A 140 5.41 22.13 -9.72
C VAL A 140 4.35 22.71 -10.67
N PRO A 141 4.68 23.72 -11.49
CA PRO A 141 3.72 24.26 -12.44
C PRO A 141 3.29 23.11 -13.35
N ALA A 142 1.99 22.97 -13.53
CA ALA A 142 1.49 22.22 -14.67
C ALA A 142 2.29 22.69 -15.89
N ASP A 143 2.83 21.74 -16.62
CA ASP A 143 3.65 21.90 -17.83
C ASP A 143 3.35 23.25 -18.53
N PRO A 144 4.35 24.08 -18.78
CA PRO A 144 4.09 25.26 -19.56
C PRO A 144 3.50 24.78 -20.89
N THR A 145 2.24 25.04 -21.08
CA THR A 145 1.61 24.89 -22.40
C THR A 145 2.63 25.43 -23.42
N PRO A 146 3.01 24.65 -24.43
CA PRO A 146 3.87 25.16 -25.49
C PRO A 146 3.19 26.41 -26.00
N GLY A 147 3.77 27.54 -25.64
CA GLY A 147 3.20 28.83 -25.93
C GLY A 147 3.03 29.00 -27.42
N SER A 148 1.91 29.49 -27.74
CA SER A 148 1.68 30.20 -28.99
C SER A 148 2.91 30.89 -29.56
#